data_20fcba3b716fdc3172b18c7a9bbd47bc
#
_entry.id   20fcba3b716fdc3172b18c7a9bbd47bc
#
_cell.length_a   1.000
_cell.length_b   1.000
_cell.length_c   1.000
_cell.angle_alpha   90.00
_cell.angle_beta   90.00
_cell.angle_gamma   90.00
#
_symmetry.space_group_name_H-M   'P 1'
#
loop_
_entity.id
_entity.type
_entity.pdbx_description
1 polymer ?
#
loop_
_entity_poly.entity_id
_entity_poly.type
_entity_poly.pdbx_seq_one_letter_code
_entity_poly.pdbx_strand_id
1 'polypeptide(L)'
;AAALHPPPAQDVRAQAGRGVAGTVDGQVLRLGSRRWMDELGVATQALDAQAAAWQAQGHTLAWLAEVPAAPDGGAPRLLGLLAFGDTVKPGARSAIERLHALGVRTLLVSGDNRDAATAVARQLGIDEVRAEVLPEDKAGVIAALKQDGTRVAMVGDGLNDAPALAAADVGMAITRSDGTGTDVAMHAAGITLMRGDPHAVADAIDISRRTTRKIRQNLFWAFVYNVVGIPLAAFGWLSPVVAGAAMAASSVSVISNALLLSRWRPRRDRD
;
A
#
# COMPACT_ATOMS: atom_id res chain seq x y z
N ALA A 1 -15.75 -23.42 12.60
CA ALA A 1 -16.72 -22.99 11.58
C ALA A 1 -17.20 -24.23 10.85
N ALA A 2 -18.53 -24.49 10.84
CA ALA A 2 -19.10 -25.58 10.06
C ALA A 2 -18.84 -25.30 8.58
N ALA A 3 -18.40 -26.32 7.83
CA ALA A 3 -18.29 -26.23 6.38
C ALA A 3 -19.69 -26.07 5.80
N LEU A 4 -20.06 -24.83 5.46
CA LEU A 4 -21.27 -24.53 4.72
C LEU A 4 -21.03 -24.92 3.27
N HIS A 5 -21.81 -25.88 2.74
CA HIS A 5 -21.87 -26.18 1.32
C HIS A 5 -23.07 -25.42 0.73
N PRO A 6 -22.87 -24.19 0.22
CA PRO A 6 -23.97 -23.44 -0.38
C PRO A 6 -24.46 -24.16 -1.64
N PRO A 7 -25.77 -24.14 -1.91
CA PRO A 7 -26.30 -24.66 -3.18
C PRO A 7 -25.75 -23.83 -4.36
N PRO A 8 -25.58 -24.45 -5.54
CA PRO A 8 -25.07 -23.75 -6.71
C PRO A 8 -26.05 -22.67 -7.18
N ALA A 9 -25.54 -21.49 -7.45
CA ALA A 9 -26.31 -20.43 -8.07
C ALA A 9 -26.38 -20.64 -9.58
N GLN A 10 -27.58 -20.47 -10.16
CA GLN A 10 -27.88 -20.55 -11.59
C GLN A 10 -28.21 -19.16 -12.15
N ASP A 11 -28.07 -19.00 -13.47
CA ASP A 11 -28.42 -17.75 -14.18
C ASP A 11 -27.83 -16.48 -13.58
N VAL A 12 -26.59 -16.55 -13.09
CA VAL A 12 -25.91 -15.42 -12.45
C VAL A 12 -25.57 -14.36 -13.49
N ARG A 13 -26.10 -13.13 -13.29
CA ARG A 13 -25.89 -11.98 -14.18
C ARG A 13 -25.50 -10.74 -13.36
N ALA A 14 -24.39 -10.12 -13.72
CA ALA A 14 -24.03 -8.82 -13.18
C ALA A 14 -24.84 -7.71 -13.87
N GLN A 15 -25.37 -6.78 -13.08
CA GLN A 15 -26.04 -5.58 -13.57
C GLN A 15 -25.22 -4.37 -13.19
N ALA A 16 -24.67 -3.69 -14.20
CA ALA A 16 -23.76 -2.55 -13.98
C ALA A 16 -24.41 -1.47 -13.09
N GLY A 17 -23.70 -1.04 -12.07
CA GLY A 17 -24.15 -0.02 -11.11
C GLY A 17 -25.26 -0.45 -10.13
N ARG A 18 -25.75 -1.69 -10.23
CA ARG A 18 -26.83 -2.23 -9.37
C ARG A 18 -26.35 -3.37 -8.49
N GLY A 19 -25.76 -4.43 -9.06
CA GLY A 19 -25.31 -5.61 -8.33
C GLY A 19 -25.38 -6.88 -9.15
N VAL A 20 -25.75 -8.00 -8.52
CA VAL A 20 -25.80 -9.33 -9.13
C VAL A 20 -27.18 -9.93 -8.94
N ALA A 21 -27.70 -10.57 -9.97
CA ALA A 21 -28.93 -11.33 -9.97
C ALA A 21 -28.61 -12.80 -10.20
N GLY A 22 -29.36 -13.72 -9.60
CA GLY A 22 -29.21 -15.16 -9.81
C GLY A 22 -30.37 -15.93 -9.20
N THR A 23 -30.39 -17.25 -9.44
CA THR A 23 -31.38 -18.16 -8.89
C THR A 23 -30.66 -19.21 -8.03
N VAL A 24 -31.16 -19.44 -6.83
CA VAL A 24 -30.66 -20.44 -5.89
C VAL A 24 -31.85 -21.23 -5.36
N ASP A 25 -31.84 -22.55 -5.54
CA ASP A 25 -32.96 -23.44 -5.13
C ASP A 25 -34.35 -22.98 -5.63
N GLY A 26 -34.40 -22.46 -6.86
CA GLY A 26 -35.62 -21.94 -7.47
C GLY A 26 -36.04 -20.54 -7.01
N GLN A 27 -35.35 -19.94 -6.04
CA GLN A 27 -35.60 -18.57 -5.57
C GLN A 27 -34.78 -17.58 -6.41
N VAL A 28 -35.45 -16.54 -6.88
CA VAL A 28 -34.79 -15.48 -7.65
C VAL A 28 -34.25 -14.44 -6.68
N LEU A 29 -32.92 -14.36 -6.59
CA LEU A 29 -32.21 -13.51 -5.66
C LEU A 29 -31.59 -12.29 -6.35
N ARG A 30 -31.53 -11.19 -5.61
CA ARG A 30 -30.87 -9.95 -6.00
C ARG A 30 -29.94 -9.53 -4.86
N LEU A 31 -28.68 -9.31 -5.19
CA LEU A 31 -27.65 -8.81 -4.25
C LEU A 31 -27.10 -7.52 -4.83
N GLY A 32 -27.28 -6.39 -4.14
CA GLY A 32 -26.83 -5.12 -4.68
C GLY A 32 -27.04 -3.90 -3.80
N SER A 33 -26.97 -2.73 -4.44
CA SER A 33 -27.08 -1.43 -3.76
C SER A 33 -28.46 -1.19 -3.17
N ARG A 34 -28.56 -0.31 -2.16
CA ARG A 34 -29.81 0.15 -1.59
C ARG A 34 -30.74 0.74 -2.67
N ARG A 35 -30.18 1.57 -3.54
CA ARG A 35 -30.92 2.17 -4.67
C ARG A 35 -31.62 1.10 -5.52
N TRP A 36 -30.92 -0.01 -5.78
CA TRP A 36 -31.54 -1.09 -6.53
C TRP A 36 -32.66 -1.78 -5.76
N MET A 37 -32.53 -1.96 -4.44
CA MET A 37 -33.62 -2.47 -3.61
C MET A 37 -34.85 -1.57 -3.64
N ASP A 38 -34.66 -0.26 -3.58
CA ASP A 38 -35.74 0.72 -3.69
C ASP A 38 -36.43 0.66 -5.07
N GLU A 39 -35.66 0.53 -6.16
CA GLU A 39 -36.20 0.31 -7.52
C GLU A 39 -37.03 -0.99 -7.65
N LEU A 40 -36.70 -2.02 -6.88
CA LEU A 40 -37.37 -3.31 -6.83
C LEU A 40 -38.55 -3.34 -5.83
N GLY A 41 -38.79 -2.27 -5.09
CA GLY A 41 -39.83 -2.21 -4.07
C GLY A 41 -39.56 -3.04 -2.81
N VAL A 42 -38.28 -3.35 -2.52
CA VAL A 42 -37.89 -4.09 -1.32
C VAL A 42 -37.88 -3.18 -0.11
N ALA A 43 -38.63 -3.51 0.93
CA ALA A 43 -38.63 -2.78 2.20
C ALA A 43 -37.33 -3.04 2.97
N THR A 44 -36.44 -2.05 3.06
CA THR A 44 -35.12 -2.17 3.69
C THR A 44 -35.07 -1.66 5.12
N GLN A 45 -36.12 -0.98 5.60
CA GLN A 45 -36.15 -0.23 6.87
C GLN A 45 -35.77 -1.04 8.10
N ALA A 46 -36.05 -2.34 8.09
CA ALA A 46 -35.75 -3.25 9.21
C ALA A 46 -34.24 -3.34 9.53
N LEU A 47 -33.36 -3.06 8.56
CA LEU A 47 -31.92 -3.14 8.71
C LEU A 47 -31.20 -1.78 8.60
N ASP A 48 -31.93 -0.66 8.54
CA ASP A 48 -31.36 0.69 8.37
C ASP A 48 -30.41 1.08 9.51
N ALA A 49 -30.75 0.76 10.75
CA ALA A 49 -29.90 1.06 11.90
C ALA A 49 -28.56 0.27 11.83
N GLN A 50 -28.63 -0.98 11.42
CA GLN A 50 -27.43 -1.83 11.26
C GLN A 50 -26.61 -1.37 10.05
N ALA A 51 -27.25 -1.01 8.96
CA ALA A 51 -26.60 -0.47 7.78
C ALA A 51 -25.84 0.80 8.12
N ALA A 52 -26.46 1.75 8.84
CA ALA A 52 -25.81 2.98 9.27
C ALA A 52 -24.61 2.72 10.18
N ALA A 53 -24.71 1.77 11.12
CA ALA A 53 -23.61 1.40 12.00
C ALA A 53 -22.42 0.82 11.22
N TRP A 54 -22.66 -0.03 10.25
CA TRP A 54 -21.60 -0.62 9.43
C TRP A 54 -20.99 0.38 8.43
N GLN A 55 -21.82 1.27 7.85
CA GLN A 55 -21.31 2.37 7.02
C GLN A 55 -20.41 3.32 7.81
N ALA A 56 -20.76 3.63 9.06
CA ALA A 56 -19.92 4.46 9.95
C ALA A 56 -18.57 3.80 10.26
N GLN A 57 -18.48 2.47 10.14
CA GLN A 57 -17.24 1.71 10.25
C GLN A 57 -16.47 1.59 8.92
N GLY A 58 -16.98 2.21 7.84
CA GLY A 58 -16.33 2.19 6.53
C GLY A 58 -16.62 0.98 5.67
N HIS A 59 -17.61 0.15 6.03
CA HIS A 59 -17.99 -1.01 5.23
C HIS A 59 -18.81 -0.61 3.99
N THR A 60 -18.55 -1.28 2.88
CA THR A 60 -19.43 -1.28 1.70
C THR A 60 -20.56 -2.27 1.93
N LEU A 61 -21.79 -1.85 1.67
CA LEU A 61 -22.98 -2.65 1.94
C LEU A 61 -23.58 -3.20 0.66
N ALA A 62 -24.04 -4.45 0.71
CA ALA A 62 -24.90 -5.05 -0.28
C ALA A 62 -26.12 -5.67 0.37
N TRP A 63 -27.28 -5.39 -0.19
CA TRP A 63 -28.58 -5.86 0.26
C TRP A 63 -28.95 -7.13 -0.50
N LEU A 64 -29.38 -8.17 0.20
CA LEU A 64 -29.85 -9.41 -0.40
C LEU A 64 -31.36 -9.49 -0.28
N ALA A 65 -32.04 -9.67 -1.40
CA ALA A 65 -33.47 -9.82 -1.44
C ALA A 65 -33.89 -10.93 -2.37
N GLU A 66 -34.99 -11.57 -2.04
CA GLU A 66 -35.76 -12.43 -2.91
C GLU A 66 -36.77 -11.58 -3.69
N VAL A 67 -36.75 -11.67 -5.02
CA VAL A 67 -37.66 -10.95 -5.90
C VAL A 67 -38.35 -11.94 -6.80
N PRO A 68 -39.65 -12.21 -6.62
CA PRO A 68 -40.40 -13.16 -7.44
C PRO A 68 -40.26 -12.86 -8.93
N ALA A 69 -40.14 -13.92 -9.74
CA ALA A 69 -40.02 -13.79 -11.21
C ALA A 69 -41.32 -13.37 -11.88
N ALA A 70 -42.45 -13.67 -11.25
CA ALA A 70 -43.79 -13.37 -11.75
C ALA A 70 -44.50 -12.33 -10.89
N PRO A 71 -45.35 -11.47 -11.46
CA PRO A 71 -46.11 -10.44 -10.71
C PRO A 71 -47.01 -11.05 -9.61
N ASP A 72 -47.48 -12.29 -9.83
CA ASP A 72 -48.34 -12.99 -8.90
C ASP A 72 -47.58 -13.74 -7.80
N GLY A 73 -46.25 -13.70 -7.83
CA GLY A 73 -45.35 -14.45 -6.92
C GLY A 73 -45.19 -13.86 -5.51
N GLY A 74 -45.90 -12.78 -5.21
CA GLY A 74 -45.82 -12.10 -3.92
C GLY A 74 -44.92 -10.86 -3.91
N ALA A 75 -44.89 -10.19 -2.75
CA ALA A 75 -44.03 -8.99 -2.60
C ALA A 75 -42.54 -9.37 -2.45
N PRO A 76 -41.63 -8.54 -2.98
CA PRO A 76 -40.20 -8.71 -2.74
C PRO A 76 -39.88 -8.76 -1.24
N ARG A 77 -38.97 -9.64 -0.84
CA ARG A 77 -38.62 -9.88 0.58
C ARG A 77 -37.14 -9.63 0.83
N LEU A 78 -36.82 -8.76 1.76
CA LEU A 78 -35.48 -8.58 2.26
C LEU A 78 -35.02 -9.85 3.00
N LEU A 79 -33.89 -10.43 2.60
CA LEU A 79 -33.28 -11.59 3.23
C LEU A 79 -32.15 -11.23 4.18
N GLY A 80 -31.41 -10.16 3.87
CA GLY A 80 -30.29 -9.76 4.71
C GLY A 80 -29.47 -8.59 4.15
N LEU A 81 -28.50 -8.23 4.95
CA LEU A 81 -27.50 -7.20 4.64
C LEU A 81 -26.12 -7.82 4.77
N LEU A 82 -25.28 -7.63 3.74
CA LEU A 82 -23.88 -8.03 3.76
C LEU A 82 -23.02 -6.77 3.85
N ALA A 83 -22.01 -6.83 4.72
CA ALA A 83 -21.01 -5.80 4.85
C ALA A 83 -19.68 -6.32 4.32
N PHE A 84 -19.13 -5.60 3.37
CA PHE A 84 -17.80 -5.85 2.82
C PHE A 84 -16.89 -4.77 3.34
N GLY A 85 -15.81 -5.17 3.98
CA GLY A 85 -14.76 -4.26 4.44
C GLY A 85 -13.42 -4.88 4.18
N ASP A 86 -12.50 -4.08 3.68
CA ASP A 86 -11.12 -4.52 3.58
C ASP A 86 -10.53 -4.64 4.97
N THR A 87 -9.96 -5.79 5.26
CA THR A 87 -9.24 -5.97 6.52
C THR A 87 -7.86 -5.34 6.37
N VAL A 88 -7.56 -4.39 7.24
CA VAL A 88 -6.20 -3.83 7.31
C VAL A 88 -5.21 -4.96 7.57
N LYS A 89 -4.16 -5.03 6.77
CA LYS A 89 -3.12 -6.08 6.92
C LYS A 89 -2.48 -5.98 8.30
N PRO A 90 -2.24 -7.15 8.96
CA PRO A 90 -1.46 -7.18 10.19
C PRO A 90 -0.13 -6.43 10.00
N GLY A 91 0.28 -5.66 11.01
CA GLY A 91 1.51 -4.86 10.95
C GLY A 91 1.43 -3.57 10.12
N ALA A 92 0.31 -3.25 9.45
CA ALA A 92 0.22 -2.02 8.67
C ALA A 92 0.35 -0.77 9.54
N ARG A 93 -0.27 -0.74 10.72
CA ARG A 93 -0.16 0.37 11.66
C ARG A 93 1.28 0.57 12.13
N SER A 94 1.96 -0.48 12.60
CA SER A 94 3.34 -0.38 13.04
C SER A 94 4.31 -0.03 11.90
N ALA A 95 3.99 -0.40 10.64
CA ALA A 95 4.74 0.06 9.48
C ALA A 95 4.60 1.59 9.27
N ILE A 96 3.40 2.16 9.43
CA ILE A 96 3.16 3.61 9.35
C ILE A 96 3.91 4.33 10.50
N GLU A 97 3.81 3.83 11.73
CA GLU A 97 4.55 4.39 12.89
C GLU A 97 6.07 4.40 12.64
N ARG A 98 6.63 3.35 12.02
CA ARG A 98 8.03 3.33 11.61
C ARG A 98 8.37 4.35 10.52
N LEU A 99 7.48 4.57 9.56
CA LEU A 99 7.67 5.62 8.55
C LEU A 99 7.70 7.00 9.21
N HIS A 100 6.81 7.28 10.15
CA HIS A 100 6.82 8.51 10.94
C HIS A 100 8.12 8.67 11.75
N ALA A 101 8.61 7.61 12.38
CA ALA A 101 9.91 7.61 13.09
C ALA A 101 11.09 7.88 12.15
N LEU A 102 10.96 7.58 10.87
CA LEU A 102 11.92 7.95 9.82
C LEU A 102 11.71 9.38 9.28
N GLY A 103 10.75 10.14 9.82
CA GLY A 103 10.41 11.50 9.37
C GLY A 103 9.72 11.52 7.99
N VAL A 104 9.00 10.45 7.65
CA VAL A 104 8.23 10.35 6.40
C VAL A 104 6.77 10.63 6.72
N ARG A 105 6.17 11.60 6.04
CA ARG A 105 4.71 11.84 6.07
C ARG A 105 4.01 10.83 5.18
N THR A 106 2.81 10.45 5.58
CA THR A 106 2.03 9.41 4.92
C THR A 106 0.74 9.97 4.35
N LEU A 107 0.41 9.57 3.13
CA LEU A 107 -0.80 9.97 2.43
C LEU A 107 -1.51 8.72 1.87
N LEU A 108 -2.79 8.57 2.18
CA LEU A 108 -3.64 7.56 1.56
C LEU A 108 -4.32 8.16 0.33
N VAL A 109 -4.10 7.54 -0.84
CA VAL A 109 -4.81 7.86 -2.09
C VAL A 109 -5.67 6.66 -2.47
N SER A 110 -6.99 6.81 -2.36
CA SER A 110 -7.94 5.71 -2.58
C SER A 110 -9.10 6.14 -3.49
N GLY A 111 -9.62 5.18 -4.26
CA GLY A 111 -10.88 5.32 -5.00
C GLY A 111 -12.13 5.12 -4.14
N ASP A 112 -11.97 4.68 -2.88
CA ASP A 112 -13.07 4.48 -1.95
C ASP A 112 -13.73 5.80 -1.55
N ASN A 113 -14.96 5.70 -1.01
CA ASN A 113 -15.65 6.85 -0.46
C ASN A 113 -14.86 7.46 0.71
N ARG A 114 -15.11 8.74 0.95
CA ARG A 114 -14.38 9.55 1.94
C ARG A 114 -14.45 8.95 3.35
N ASP A 115 -15.59 8.41 3.76
CA ASP A 115 -15.79 7.90 5.11
C ASP A 115 -14.98 6.62 5.34
N ALA A 116 -15.00 5.69 4.38
CA ALA A 116 -14.21 4.46 4.41
C ALA A 116 -12.70 4.75 4.42
N ALA A 117 -12.23 5.59 3.50
CA ALA A 117 -10.82 5.97 3.44
C ALA A 117 -10.35 6.68 4.72
N THR A 118 -11.19 7.56 5.28
CA THR A 118 -10.87 8.27 6.54
C THR A 118 -10.85 7.31 7.74
N ALA A 119 -11.76 6.34 7.80
CA ALA A 119 -11.76 5.33 8.86
C ALA A 119 -10.48 4.50 8.85
N VAL A 120 -10.06 4.02 7.68
CA VAL A 120 -8.80 3.28 7.51
C VAL A 120 -7.59 4.16 7.89
N ALA A 121 -7.54 5.40 7.43
CA ALA A 121 -6.44 6.30 7.75
C ALA A 121 -6.31 6.57 9.25
N ARG A 122 -7.41 6.78 9.95
CA ARG A 122 -7.43 6.95 11.42
C ARG A 122 -6.96 5.69 12.14
N GLN A 123 -7.39 4.51 11.69
CA GLN A 123 -6.98 3.23 12.26
C GLN A 123 -5.46 3.03 12.13
N LEU A 124 -4.89 3.43 10.99
CA LEU A 124 -3.48 3.28 10.68
C LEU A 124 -2.60 4.43 11.20
N GLY A 125 -3.18 5.58 11.53
CA GLY A 125 -2.46 6.79 11.88
C GLY A 125 -1.85 7.51 10.68
N ILE A 126 -2.47 7.42 9.50
CA ILE A 126 -2.03 8.12 8.28
C ILE A 126 -2.34 9.61 8.39
N ASP A 127 -1.41 10.47 7.95
CA ASP A 127 -1.46 11.93 8.16
C ASP A 127 -2.50 12.63 7.27
N GLU A 128 -2.66 12.17 6.01
CA GLU A 128 -3.52 12.83 5.02
C GLU A 128 -4.27 11.78 4.18
N VAL A 129 -5.49 12.15 3.70
CA VAL A 129 -6.34 11.29 2.88
C VAL A 129 -6.80 12.03 1.64
N ARG A 130 -6.67 11.40 0.48
CA ARG A 130 -7.30 11.75 -0.79
C ARG A 130 -8.21 10.59 -1.20
N ALA A 131 -9.49 10.74 -0.92
CA ALA A 131 -10.52 9.76 -1.26
C ALA A 131 -11.18 10.08 -2.60
N GLU A 132 -11.94 9.13 -3.15
CA GLU A 132 -12.71 9.27 -4.38
C GLU A 132 -11.85 9.64 -5.60
N VAL A 133 -10.57 9.22 -5.59
CA VAL A 133 -9.61 9.47 -6.66
C VAL A 133 -9.73 8.37 -7.71
N LEU A 134 -10.04 8.74 -8.94
CA LEU A 134 -10.08 7.79 -10.06
C LEU A 134 -8.68 7.25 -10.36
N PRO A 135 -8.57 6.03 -10.89
CA PRO A 135 -7.26 5.43 -11.23
C PRO A 135 -6.39 6.32 -12.13
N GLU A 136 -7.01 6.97 -13.13
CA GLU A 136 -6.35 7.91 -14.03
C GLU A 136 -5.84 9.19 -13.34
N ASP A 137 -6.48 9.63 -12.27
CA ASP A 137 -6.14 10.87 -11.56
C ASP A 137 -5.04 10.68 -10.52
N LYS A 138 -4.75 9.44 -10.11
CA LYS A 138 -3.70 9.15 -9.10
C LYS A 138 -2.33 9.72 -9.48
N ALA A 139 -1.95 9.62 -10.76
CA ALA A 139 -0.71 10.19 -11.27
C ALA A 139 -0.66 11.72 -11.14
N GLY A 140 -1.81 12.38 -11.35
CA GLY A 140 -1.97 13.83 -11.16
C GLY A 140 -1.78 14.26 -9.70
N VAL A 141 -2.32 13.49 -8.75
CA VAL A 141 -2.09 13.72 -7.31
C VAL A 141 -0.60 13.66 -6.97
N ILE A 142 0.12 12.64 -7.48
CA ILE A 142 1.57 12.51 -7.26
C ILE A 142 2.32 13.69 -7.88
N ALA A 143 1.98 14.09 -9.11
CA ALA A 143 2.61 15.22 -9.77
C ALA A 143 2.39 16.53 -9.01
N ALA A 144 1.20 16.77 -8.47
CA ALA A 144 0.89 17.95 -7.66
C ALA A 144 1.72 17.99 -6.36
N LEU A 145 1.89 16.87 -5.67
CA LEU A 145 2.73 16.78 -4.47
C LEU A 145 4.22 17.10 -4.74
N LYS A 146 4.70 16.82 -5.95
CA LYS A 146 6.09 17.09 -6.35
C LYS A 146 6.35 18.56 -6.69
N GLN A 147 5.32 19.34 -7.02
CA GLN A 147 5.46 20.75 -7.39
C GLN A 147 6.09 21.60 -6.27
N ASP A 148 5.87 21.22 -5.01
CA ASP A 148 6.45 21.90 -3.84
C ASP A 148 7.91 21.47 -3.54
N GLY A 149 8.56 20.74 -4.44
CA GLY A 149 9.90 20.19 -4.24
C GLY A 149 9.95 19.00 -3.27
N THR A 150 8.78 18.49 -2.86
CA THR A 150 8.66 17.31 -2.00
C THR A 150 9.06 16.06 -2.76
N ARG A 151 9.88 15.20 -2.13
CA ARG A 151 10.19 13.87 -2.67
C ARG A 151 9.07 12.89 -2.32
N VAL A 152 8.50 12.28 -3.35
CA VAL A 152 7.34 11.40 -3.22
C VAL A 152 7.72 9.97 -3.54
N ALA A 153 7.44 9.06 -2.60
CA ALA A 153 7.43 7.62 -2.86
C ALA A 153 5.97 7.17 -3.00
N MET A 154 5.65 6.48 -4.10
CA MET A 154 4.34 5.84 -4.31
C MET A 154 4.46 4.35 -4.03
N VAL A 155 3.52 3.82 -3.27
CA VAL A 155 3.41 2.39 -2.96
C VAL A 155 2.07 1.89 -3.52
N GLY A 156 2.11 0.85 -4.34
CA GLY A 156 0.90 0.28 -4.94
C GLY A 156 1.08 -1.19 -5.28
N ASP A 157 -0.03 -1.92 -5.48
CA ASP A 157 -0.03 -3.37 -5.74
C ASP A 157 -0.67 -3.75 -7.09
N GLY A 158 -1.29 -2.81 -7.78
CA GLY A 158 -2.15 -3.05 -8.91
C GLY A 158 -1.72 -2.48 -10.25
N LEU A 159 -2.35 -2.99 -11.30
CA LEU A 159 -2.24 -2.48 -12.67
C LEU A 159 -2.64 -0.99 -12.77
N ASN A 160 -3.66 -0.63 -11.99
CA ASN A 160 -4.22 0.72 -11.97
C ASN A 160 -3.28 1.76 -11.31
N ASP A 161 -2.29 1.31 -10.56
CA ASP A 161 -1.32 2.17 -9.89
C ASP A 161 -0.05 2.42 -10.72
N ALA A 162 0.14 1.70 -11.83
CA ALA A 162 1.34 1.79 -12.66
C ALA A 162 1.65 3.23 -13.13
N PRO A 163 0.69 4.06 -13.58
CA PRO A 163 0.97 5.45 -13.94
C PRO A 163 1.42 6.31 -12.73
N ALA A 164 0.84 6.08 -11.55
CA ALA A 164 1.20 6.77 -10.32
C ALA A 164 2.59 6.34 -9.80
N LEU A 165 2.90 5.03 -9.88
CA LEU A 165 4.24 4.50 -9.55
C LEU A 165 5.33 5.11 -10.43
N ALA A 166 5.07 5.25 -11.74
CA ALA A 166 5.99 5.86 -12.68
C ALA A 166 6.14 7.38 -12.48
N ALA A 167 5.09 8.08 -12.03
CA ALA A 167 5.10 9.52 -11.79
C ALA A 167 5.87 9.91 -10.52
N ALA A 168 6.01 9.02 -9.55
CA ALA A 168 6.70 9.25 -8.28
C ALA A 168 8.22 9.36 -8.46
N ASP A 169 8.92 9.98 -7.48
CA ASP A 169 10.38 9.92 -7.43
C ASP A 169 10.89 8.50 -7.15
N VAL A 170 10.12 7.73 -6.41
CA VAL A 170 10.37 6.31 -6.16
C VAL A 170 9.03 5.55 -6.20
N GLY A 171 8.84 4.72 -7.21
CA GLY A 171 7.74 3.75 -7.25
C GLY A 171 8.13 2.48 -6.53
N MET A 172 7.27 1.98 -5.64
CA MET A 172 7.43 0.72 -4.92
C MET A 172 6.22 -0.18 -5.18
N ALA A 173 6.40 -1.28 -5.89
CA ALA A 173 5.35 -2.27 -6.08
C ALA A 173 5.36 -3.29 -4.94
N ILE A 174 4.21 -3.48 -4.28
CA ILE A 174 4.03 -4.55 -3.29
C ILE A 174 3.34 -5.72 -3.96
N THR A 175 3.95 -6.90 -3.92
CA THR A 175 3.30 -8.14 -4.36
C THR A 175 2.28 -8.59 -3.32
N ARG A 176 1.27 -9.36 -3.76
CA ARG A 176 0.33 -10.01 -2.86
C ARG A 176 1.01 -11.09 -2.03
N SER A 177 0.38 -11.50 -0.95
CA SER A 177 0.89 -12.56 -0.06
C SER A 177 1.04 -13.93 -0.74
N ASP A 178 0.34 -14.14 -1.85
CA ASP A 178 0.46 -15.33 -2.71
C ASP A 178 1.60 -15.25 -3.73
N GLY A 179 2.38 -14.15 -3.72
CA GLY A 179 3.48 -13.90 -4.66
C GLY A 179 3.02 -13.37 -6.01
N THR A 180 1.72 -13.20 -6.23
CA THR A 180 1.18 -12.62 -7.45
C THR A 180 1.21 -11.08 -7.32
N GLY A 181 2.05 -10.43 -8.10
CA GLY A 181 2.00 -9.01 -8.42
C GLY A 181 1.63 -8.86 -9.88
N THR A 182 1.02 -7.75 -10.26
CA THR A 182 0.87 -7.49 -11.69
C THR A 182 2.24 -7.16 -12.28
N ASP A 183 2.68 -7.89 -13.30
CA ASP A 183 3.95 -7.64 -14.00
C ASP A 183 4.09 -6.16 -14.40
N VAL A 184 2.97 -5.53 -14.77
CA VAL A 184 2.93 -4.11 -15.16
C VAL A 184 3.29 -3.19 -13.98
N ALA A 185 2.80 -3.44 -12.75
CA ALA A 185 3.17 -2.65 -11.59
C ALA A 185 4.66 -2.84 -11.24
N MET A 186 5.17 -4.08 -11.35
CA MET A 186 6.59 -4.37 -11.12
C MET A 186 7.50 -3.69 -12.14
N HIS A 187 7.09 -3.63 -13.41
CA HIS A 187 7.85 -2.91 -14.44
C HIS A 187 7.79 -1.38 -14.32
N ALA A 188 6.70 -0.83 -13.77
CA ALA A 188 6.55 0.60 -13.53
C ALA A 188 7.26 1.09 -12.25
N ALA A 189 7.59 0.18 -11.34
CA ALA A 189 8.21 0.50 -10.05
C ALA A 189 9.74 0.37 -10.11
N GLY A 190 10.43 1.30 -9.47
CA GLY A 190 11.90 1.19 -9.26
C GLY A 190 12.29 0.16 -8.20
N ILE A 191 11.36 -0.21 -7.33
CA ILE A 191 11.57 -1.20 -6.24
C ILE A 191 10.38 -2.15 -6.22
N THR A 192 10.65 -3.46 -6.16
CA THR A 192 9.62 -4.49 -5.98
C THR A 192 9.78 -5.15 -4.61
N LEU A 193 8.71 -5.09 -3.82
CA LEU A 193 8.63 -5.68 -2.49
C LEU A 193 7.91 -7.03 -2.58
N MET A 194 8.68 -8.12 -2.56
CA MET A 194 8.24 -9.48 -2.89
C MET A 194 7.33 -10.16 -1.86
N ARG A 195 7.12 -9.52 -0.71
CA ARG A 195 6.36 -10.14 0.39
C ARG A 195 5.21 -9.24 0.79
N GLY A 196 4.13 -9.17 0.39
CA GLY A 196 2.95 -8.39 0.81
C GLY A 196 2.95 -7.74 2.22
N ASP A 197 4.14 -7.56 2.80
CA ASP A 197 4.41 -7.07 4.16
C ASP A 197 4.60 -5.54 4.12
N PRO A 198 3.73 -4.76 4.78
CA PRO A 198 3.84 -3.30 4.83
C PRO A 198 5.16 -2.80 5.44
N HIS A 199 5.77 -3.56 6.34
CA HIS A 199 7.07 -3.20 6.94
C HIS A 199 8.20 -3.12 5.92
N ALA A 200 8.10 -3.84 4.80
CA ALA A 200 9.11 -3.82 3.74
C ALA A 200 9.33 -2.41 3.15
N VAL A 201 8.30 -1.55 3.17
CA VAL A 201 8.42 -0.14 2.72
C VAL A 201 9.37 0.64 3.64
N ALA A 202 9.15 0.56 4.95
CA ALA A 202 10.01 1.22 5.93
C ALA A 202 11.44 0.63 5.92
N ASP A 203 11.57 -0.68 5.72
CA ASP A 203 12.86 -1.36 5.59
C ASP A 203 13.63 -0.87 4.36
N ALA A 204 12.97 -0.73 3.20
CA ALA A 204 13.58 -0.22 1.97
C ALA A 204 14.10 1.22 2.14
N ILE A 205 13.35 2.08 2.81
CA ILE A 205 13.76 3.46 3.10
C ILE A 205 14.94 3.48 4.09
N ASP A 206 14.89 2.71 5.19
CA ASP A 206 15.95 2.68 6.19
C ASP A 206 17.26 2.16 5.60
N ILE A 207 17.24 1.04 4.88
CA ILE A 207 18.44 0.48 4.25
C ILE A 207 19.04 1.44 3.22
N SER A 208 18.21 2.08 2.39
CA SER A 208 18.65 3.08 1.41
C SER A 208 19.35 4.27 2.08
N ARG A 209 18.76 4.82 3.14
CA ARG A 209 19.37 5.93 3.92
C ARG A 209 20.68 5.52 4.56
N ARG A 210 20.77 4.32 5.11
CA ARG A 210 22.00 3.78 5.70
C ARG A 210 23.08 3.57 4.66
N THR A 211 22.72 3.00 3.51
CA THR A 211 23.65 2.80 2.38
C THR A 211 24.21 4.13 1.91
N THR A 212 23.35 5.12 1.66
CA THR A 212 23.78 6.46 1.24
C THR A 212 24.72 7.11 2.28
N ARG A 213 24.42 6.98 3.57
CA ARG A 213 25.28 7.48 4.65
C ARG A 213 26.66 6.80 4.62
N LYS A 214 26.71 5.49 4.42
CA LYS A 214 27.96 4.74 4.31
C LYS A 214 28.77 5.13 3.09
N ILE A 215 28.11 5.33 1.95
CA ILE A 215 28.78 5.84 0.74
C ILE A 215 29.40 7.22 1.00
N ARG A 216 28.66 8.15 1.62
CA ARG A 216 29.20 9.49 1.96
C ARG A 216 30.37 9.41 2.95
N GLN A 217 30.28 8.54 3.96
CA GLN A 217 31.37 8.31 4.91
C GLN A 217 32.62 7.76 4.21
N ASN A 218 32.45 6.76 3.35
CA ASN A 218 33.57 6.18 2.61
C ASN A 218 34.22 7.19 1.68
N LEU A 219 33.42 7.98 0.98
CA LEU A 219 33.90 9.04 0.10
C LEU A 219 34.68 10.11 0.89
N PHE A 220 34.13 10.53 2.04
CA PHE A 220 34.81 11.48 2.93
C PHE A 220 36.21 10.98 3.34
N TRP A 221 36.31 9.74 3.83
CA TRP A 221 37.60 9.17 4.22
C TRP A 221 38.55 9.05 3.03
N ALA A 222 38.06 8.59 1.87
CA ALA A 222 38.89 8.52 0.68
C ALA A 222 39.47 9.88 0.27
N PHE A 223 38.70 10.97 0.39
CA PHE A 223 39.18 12.33 0.11
C PHE A 223 40.13 12.84 1.17
N VAL A 224 39.87 12.64 2.47
CA VAL A 224 40.71 13.13 3.55
C VAL A 224 42.12 12.58 3.45
N TYR A 225 42.32 11.32 3.17
CA TYR A 225 43.64 10.74 2.97
C TYR A 225 44.42 11.43 1.84
N ASN A 226 43.75 11.77 0.76
CA ASN A 226 44.41 12.48 -0.38
C ASN A 226 44.66 13.97 -0.06
N VAL A 227 43.68 14.67 0.52
CA VAL A 227 43.81 16.10 0.86
C VAL A 227 44.93 16.33 1.88
N VAL A 228 45.17 15.41 2.80
CA VAL A 228 46.28 15.50 3.75
C VAL A 228 47.57 14.97 3.16
N GLY A 229 47.52 13.87 2.42
CA GLY A 229 48.72 13.22 1.87
C GLY A 229 49.43 14.01 0.77
N ILE A 230 48.68 14.65 -0.14
CA ILE A 230 49.27 15.40 -1.26
C ILE A 230 50.14 16.60 -0.78
N PRO A 231 49.69 17.49 0.12
CA PRO A 231 50.54 18.54 0.65
C PRO A 231 51.78 18.01 1.39
N LEU A 232 51.58 16.97 2.25
CA LEU A 232 52.71 16.38 2.96
C LEU A 232 53.77 15.81 2.01
N ALA A 233 53.34 15.19 0.91
CA ALA A 233 54.24 14.72 -0.13
C ALA A 233 54.94 15.87 -0.85
N ALA A 234 54.22 16.95 -1.17
CA ALA A 234 54.76 18.14 -1.85
C ALA A 234 55.82 18.84 -1.01
N PHE A 235 55.68 18.88 0.31
CA PHE A 235 56.67 19.41 1.23
C PHE A 235 57.79 18.43 1.57
N GLY A 236 57.81 17.22 0.99
CA GLY A 236 58.83 16.22 1.23
C GLY A 236 58.74 15.53 2.62
N TRP A 237 57.63 15.74 3.33
CA TRP A 237 57.43 15.20 4.69
C TRP A 237 56.82 13.79 4.68
N LEU A 238 56.45 13.26 3.49
CA LEU A 238 55.82 11.95 3.34
C LEU A 238 56.82 10.95 2.75
N SER A 239 57.28 9.97 3.54
CA SER A 239 58.10 8.90 3.01
C SER A 239 57.22 7.90 2.21
N PRO A 240 57.81 7.20 1.20
CA PRO A 240 57.07 6.21 0.42
C PRO A 240 56.42 5.11 1.25
N VAL A 241 57.07 4.70 2.36
CA VAL A 241 56.53 3.68 3.29
C VAL A 241 55.29 4.22 4.00
N VAL A 242 55.33 5.45 4.48
CA VAL A 242 54.16 6.07 5.16
C VAL A 242 53.04 6.30 4.17
N ALA A 243 53.32 6.68 2.93
CA ALA A 243 52.32 6.82 1.88
C ALA A 243 51.62 5.46 1.58
N GLY A 244 52.39 4.39 1.43
CA GLY A 244 51.87 3.04 1.22
C GLY A 244 51.00 2.56 2.39
N ALA A 245 51.46 2.80 3.62
CA ALA A 245 50.69 2.46 4.82
C ALA A 245 49.36 3.24 4.91
N ALA A 246 49.36 4.53 4.60
CA ALA A 246 48.15 5.37 4.55
C ALA A 246 47.17 4.89 3.49
N MET A 247 47.62 4.50 2.31
CA MET A 247 46.77 3.92 1.25
C MET A 247 46.14 2.59 1.71
N ALA A 248 46.91 1.70 2.33
CA ALA A 248 46.40 0.45 2.86
C ALA A 248 45.37 0.70 3.96
N ALA A 249 45.64 1.63 4.90
CA ALA A 249 44.72 2.00 5.97
C ALA A 249 43.41 2.59 5.42
N SER A 250 43.48 3.43 4.37
CA SER A 250 42.30 3.95 3.67
C SER A 250 41.43 2.83 3.09
N SER A 251 42.02 1.89 2.38
CA SER A 251 41.32 0.75 1.77
C SER A 251 40.66 -0.12 2.86
N VAL A 252 41.37 -0.44 3.92
CA VAL A 252 40.84 -1.24 5.04
C VAL A 252 39.70 -0.51 5.73
N SER A 253 39.80 0.79 5.96
CA SER A 253 38.74 1.58 6.62
C SER A 253 37.46 1.63 5.80
N VAL A 254 37.58 1.82 4.47
CA VAL A 254 36.42 1.83 3.55
C VAL A 254 35.73 0.47 3.51
N ILE A 255 36.51 -0.63 3.38
CA ILE A 255 35.97 -1.99 3.35
C ILE A 255 35.30 -2.31 4.68
N SER A 256 35.96 -2.04 5.80
CA SER A 256 35.42 -2.30 7.14
C SER A 256 34.14 -1.53 7.39
N ASN A 257 34.07 -0.24 6.98
CA ASN A 257 32.87 0.58 7.10
C ASN A 257 31.72 0.07 6.21
N ALA A 258 32.02 -0.41 5.00
CA ALA A 258 31.03 -1.02 4.11
C ALA A 258 30.49 -2.34 4.69
N LEU A 259 31.36 -3.17 5.26
CA LEU A 259 30.97 -4.44 5.90
C LEU A 259 30.06 -4.25 7.10
N LEU A 260 30.08 -3.10 7.79
CA LEU A 260 29.13 -2.80 8.86
C LEU A 260 27.68 -2.77 8.35
N LEU A 261 27.45 -2.51 7.06
CA LEU A 261 26.12 -2.55 6.48
C LEU A 261 25.55 -3.98 6.43
N SER A 262 26.39 -5.00 6.31
CA SER A 262 25.96 -6.40 6.32
C SER A 262 25.34 -6.84 7.66
N ARG A 263 25.59 -6.10 8.73
CA ARG A 263 24.97 -6.31 10.05
C ARG A 263 23.58 -5.71 10.18
N TRP A 264 23.12 -4.97 9.16
CA TRP A 264 21.77 -4.44 9.17
C TRP A 264 20.75 -5.59 9.16
N ARG A 265 19.73 -5.47 10.00
CA ARG A 265 18.59 -6.38 10.04
C ARG A 265 17.30 -5.58 10.05
N PRO A 266 16.25 -6.07 9.37
CA PRO A 266 14.92 -5.49 9.47
C PRO A 266 14.49 -5.40 10.95
N ARG A 267 14.01 -4.25 11.36
CA ARG A 267 13.46 -4.07 12.71
C ARG A 267 12.03 -4.57 12.67
N ARG A 268 11.81 -5.79 13.09
CA ARG A 268 10.49 -6.35 13.30
C ARG A 268 10.19 -6.16 14.79
N ASP A 269 9.17 -5.37 15.11
CA ASP A 269 8.61 -5.39 16.44
C ASP A 269 8.07 -6.81 16.65
N ARG A 270 8.43 -7.41 17.75
CA ARG A 270 7.85 -8.69 18.16
C ARG A 270 6.44 -8.33 18.62
N ASP A 271 5.43 -8.78 17.86
CA ASP A 271 4.05 -8.82 18.34
C ASP A 271 3.92 -9.71 19.57
#